data_1c6dba9c06f5a7f1e5beefe3b7f66611
#
_entry.id   1c6dba9c06f5a7f1e5beefe3b7f66611
#
_cell.length_a   1.000
_cell.length_b   1.000
_cell.length_c   1.000
_cell.angle_alpha   90.00
_cell.angle_beta   90.00
_cell.angle_gamma   90.00
#
_symmetry.space_group_name_H-M   'P 1'
#
loop_
_entity.id
_entity.type
_entity.pdbx_description
1 polymer ?
#
loop_
_entity_poly.entity_id
_entity_poly.type
_entity_poly.pdbx_seq_one_letter_code
_entity_poly.pdbx_strand_id
1 'polypeptide(L)'
;MLENEPRLSPLYDLVPLGAYPQYSQLLTMPIGSQRHTANITLKDWNALAVDCDLEPDHVVNIVSDVNQRLSSQLEPAFGEFAARHPNLGKAVRQMQRYMARNI
;
A
#
# COMPACT_ATOMS: atom_id res chain seq x y z
N MET A 1 -10.38 17.08 21.72
CA MET A 1 -10.75 15.94 20.88
C MET A 1 -12.23 15.61 21.08
N LEU A 2 -12.93 15.33 20.02
CA LEU A 2 -14.35 14.96 20.10
C LEU A 2 -14.44 13.44 20.13
N GLU A 3 -14.79 12.91 21.28
CA GLU A 3 -14.88 11.46 21.51
C GLU A 3 -15.93 10.77 20.64
N ASN A 4 -16.94 11.51 20.22
CA ASN A 4 -18.03 11.00 19.39
C ASN A 4 -17.75 11.11 17.89
N GLU A 5 -16.62 11.67 17.49
CA GLU A 5 -16.29 11.83 16.09
C GLU A 5 -15.73 10.52 15.53
N PRO A 6 -16.31 9.99 14.44
CA PRO A 6 -15.80 8.75 13.87
C PRO A 6 -14.39 8.95 13.32
N ARG A 7 -13.54 7.98 13.56
CA ARG A 7 -12.15 7.96 13.10
C ARG A 7 -11.80 6.58 12.58
N LEU A 8 -10.85 6.56 11.65
CA LEU A 8 -10.24 5.29 11.26
C LEU A 8 -9.40 4.77 12.43
N SER A 9 -9.45 3.46 12.64
CA SER A 9 -8.55 2.81 13.59
C SER A 9 -7.10 2.95 13.13
N PRO A 10 -6.12 2.86 14.05
CA PRO A 10 -4.73 2.72 13.64
C PRO A 10 -4.56 1.52 12.70
N LEU A 11 -3.56 1.57 11.84
CA LEU A 11 -3.24 0.46 10.95
C LEU A 11 -2.55 -0.65 11.75
N TYR A 12 -3.03 -1.88 11.60
CA TYR A 12 -2.47 -3.07 12.24
C TYR A 12 -1.98 -4.06 11.19
N ASP A 13 -0.93 -4.79 11.52
CA ASP A 13 -0.48 -5.97 10.77
C ASP A 13 -0.33 -5.71 9.27
N LEU A 14 0.17 -4.54 8.90
CA LEU A 14 0.47 -4.26 7.51
C LEU A 14 1.67 -5.09 7.06
N VAL A 15 1.44 -5.93 6.06
CA VAL A 15 2.46 -6.83 5.52
C VAL A 15 2.53 -6.66 4.02
N PRO A 16 3.75 -6.47 3.44
CA PRO A 16 3.90 -6.46 1.99
C PRO A 16 3.84 -7.90 1.45
N LEU A 17 2.62 -8.43 1.34
CA LEU A 17 2.36 -9.83 1.06
C LEU A 17 2.99 -10.29 -0.26
N GLY A 18 3.12 -9.40 -1.22
CA GLY A 18 3.77 -9.71 -2.49
C GLY A 18 5.24 -10.09 -2.39
N ALA A 19 5.91 -9.76 -1.26
CA ALA A 19 7.26 -10.20 -0.98
C ALA A 19 7.34 -11.68 -0.59
N TYR A 20 6.18 -12.31 -0.36
CA TYR A 20 6.05 -13.69 0.12
C TYR A 20 5.28 -14.51 -0.92
N PRO A 21 5.95 -15.05 -1.96
CA PRO A 21 5.25 -15.69 -3.09
C PRO A 21 4.50 -16.96 -2.73
N GLN A 22 4.73 -17.55 -1.57
CA GLN A 22 4.01 -18.74 -1.09
C GLN A 22 2.56 -18.45 -0.71
N TYR A 23 2.19 -17.17 -0.55
CA TYR A 23 0.82 -16.78 -0.26
C TYR A 23 0.10 -16.33 -1.52
N SER A 24 -1.24 -16.42 -1.51
CA SER A 24 -2.04 -15.90 -2.61
C SER A 24 -1.81 -14.39 -2.77
N GLN A 25 -1.61 -13.97 -4.02
CA GLN A 25 -1.40 -12.55 -4.36
C GLN A 25 -2.70 -11.88 -4.83
N LEU A 26 -3.82 -12.60 -4.77
CA LEU A 26 -5.11 -12.04 -5.17
C LEU A 26 -5.72 -11.24 -4.02
N LEU A 27 -6.24 -10.07 -4.35
CA LEU A 27 -7.04 -9.29 -3.42
C LEU A 27 -8.36 -10.03 -3.15
N THR A 28 -8.78 -10.05 -1.89
CA THR A 28 -10.09 -10.59 -1.51
C THR A 28 -11.23 -9.73 -2.05
N MET A 29 -11.02 -8.42 -2.10
CA MET A 29 -11.94 -7.48 -2.73
C MET A 29 -11.24 -6.85 -3.94
N PRO A 30 -11.89 -6.86 -5.11
CA PRO A 30 -11.26 -6.25 -6.28
C PRO A 30 -11.24 -4.72 -6.19
N ILE A 31 -10.27 -4.12 -6.88
CA ILE A 31 -10.27 -2.68 -7.16
C ILE A 31 -10.77 -2.52 -8.59
N GLY A 32 -11.96 -1.95 -8.76
CA GLY A 32 -12.71 -2.09 -10.00
C GLY A 32 -13.04 -3.57 -10.20
N SER A 33 -12.59 -4.16 -11.30
CA SER A 33 -12.70 -5.59 -11.55
C SER A 33 -11.37 -6.33 -11.37
N GLN A 34 -10.32 -5.64 -10.92
CA GLN A 34 -8.96 -6.18 -10.86
C GLN A 34 -8.64 -6.70 -9.47
N ARG A 35 -8.19 -7.97 -9.41
CA ARG A 35 -7.76 -8.62 -8.18
C ARG A 35 -6.25 -8.79 -8.07
N HIS A 36 -5.52 -8.65 -9.17
CA HIS A 36 -4.06 -8.73 -9.17
C HIS A 36 -3.47 -7.35 -8.92
N THR A 37 -2.78 -7.18 -7.80
CA THR A 37 -2.20 -5.88 -7.41
C THR A 37 -1.25 -5.32 -8.47
N ALA A 38 -0.49 -6.19 -9.13
CA ALA A 38 0.46 -5.79 -10.17
C ALA A 38 -0.21 -5.23 -11.42
N ASN A 39 -1.49 -5.51 -11.62
CA ASN A 39 -2.24 -5.12 -12.82
C ASN A 39 -3.21 -3.98 -12.60
N ILE A 40 -3.22 -3.40 -11.40
CA ILE A 40 -4.10 -2.25 -11.09
C ILE A 40 -3.60 -1.02 -11.83
N THR A 41 -4.51 -0.37 -12.53
CA THR A 41 -4.25 0.86 -13.30
C THR A 41 -5.14 1.99 -12.82
N LEU A 42 -4.92 3.19 -13.33
CA LEU A 42 -5.80 4.34 -13.05
C LEU A 42 -7.25 4.07 -13.45
N LYS A 43 -7.46 3.27 -14.49
CA LYS A 43 -8.80 2.87 -14.92
C LYS A 43 -9.52 2.09 -13.81
N ASP A 44 -8.80 1.22 -13.12
CA ASP A 44 -9.37 0.44 -12.02
C ASP A 44 -9.72 1.34 -10.83
N TRP A 45 -8.88 2.31 -10.50
CA TRP A 45 -9.17 3.29 -9.46
C TRP A 45 -10.36 4.17 -9.80
N ASN A 46 -10.52 4.56 -11.06
CA ASN A 46 -11.69 5.30 -11.53
C ASN A 46 -12.96 4.45 -11.35
N ALA A 47 -12.91 3.18 -11.71
CA ALA A 47 -14.03 2.26 -11.55
C ALA A 47 -14.42 2.10 -10.08
N LEU A 48 -13.42 1.96 -9.19
CA LEU A 48 -13.66 1.92 -7.74
C LEU A 48 -14.38 3.19 -7.25
N ALA A 49 -13.93 4.34 -7.70
CA ALA A 49 -14.53 5.61 -7.31
C ALA A 49 -16.00 5.67 -7.70
N VAL A 50 -16.33 5.26 -8.92
CA VAL A 50 -17.71 5.22 -9.41
C VAL A 50 -18.54 4.24 -8.57
N ASP A 51 -18.00 3.05 -8.30
CA ASP A 51 -18.71 2.03 -7.52
C ASP A 51 -18.99 2.48 -6.08
N CYS A 52 -18.11 3.31 -5.52
CA CYS A 52 -18.24 3.83 -4.15
C CYS A 52 -18.89 5.20 -4.08
N ASP A 53 -19.40 5.71 -5.19
CA ASP A 53 -20.01 7.04 -5.30
C ASP A 53 -19.03 8.15 -4.84
N LEU A 54 -17.79 8.04 -5.26
CA LEU A 54 -16.73 9.00 -4.98
C LEU A 54 -16.32 9.70 -6.27
N GLU A 55 -15.78 10.92 -6.12
CA GLU A 55 -15.24 11.66 -7.26
C GLU A 55 -13.96 10.97 -7.77
N PRO A 56 -13.89 10.53 -9.05
CA PRO A 56 -12.71 9.82 -9.55
C PRO A 56 -11.41 10.62 -9.44
N ASP A 57 -11.41 11.91 -9.73
CA ASP A 57 -10.22 12.75 -9.63
C ASP A 57 -9.70 12.80 -8.18
N HIS A 58 -10.61 12.82 -7.22
CA HIS A 58 -10.24 12.82 -5.81
C HIS A 58 -9.54 11.51 -5.42
N VAL A 59 -10.08 10.37 -5.86
CA VAL A 59 -9.48 9.05 -5.60
C VAL A 59 -8.11 8.95 -6.24
N VAL A 60 -7.97 9.36 -7.49
CA VAL A 60 -6.68 9.33 -8.21
C VAL A 60 -5.65 10.22 -7.52
N ASN A 61 -6.05 11.39 -7.04
CA ASN A 61 -5.15 12.29 -6.32
C ASN A 61 -4.67 11.67 -5.00
N ILE A 62 -5.54 10.98 -4.27
CA ILE A 62 -5.16 10.28 -3.04
C ILE A 62 -4.15 9.17 -3.36
N VAL A 63 -4.41 8.36 -4.37
CA VAL A 63 -3.50 7.28 -4.79
C VAL A 63 -2.13 7.84 -5.14
N SER A 64 -2.10 8.91 -5.93
CA SER A 64 -0.86 9.57 -6.32
C SER A 64 -0.10 10.12 -5.11
N ASP A 65 -0.81 10.77 -4.19
CA ASP A 65 -0.21 11.34 -2.97
C ASP A 65 0.38 10.25 -2.08
N VAL A 66 -0.35 9.16 -1.86
CA VAL A 66 0.16 8.03 -1.06
C VAL A 66 1.39 7.42 -1.71
N ASN A 67 1.38 7.19 -3.01
CA ASN A 67 2.53 6.64 -3.73
C ASN A 67 3.74 7.55 -3.62
N GLN A 68 3.56 8.85 -3.74
CA GLN A 68 4.65 9.82 -3.64
C GLN A 68 5.24 9.85 -2.24
N ARG A 69 4.41 9.84 -1.21
CA ARG A 69 4.87 9.81 0.18
C ARG A 69 5.60 8.52 0.51
N LEU A 70 5.07 7.38 0.06
CA LEU A 70 5.75 6.09 0.24
C LEU A 70 7.12 6.09 -0.45
N SER A 71 7.19 6.55 -1.70
CA SER A 71 8.45 6.62 -2.43
C SER A 71 9.50 7.45 -1.72
N SER A 72 9.10 8.56 -1.11
CA SER A 72 10.04 9.46 -0.42
C SER A 72 10.48 8.93 0.94
N GLN A 73 9.65 8.11 1.61
CA GLN A 73 9.91 7.63 2.98
C GLN A 73 10.42 6.20 3.03
N LEU A 74 10.33 5.47 1.94
CA LEU A 74 10.63 4.03 1.93
C LEU A 74 12.09 3.75 2.32
N GLU A 75 13.04 4.38 1.65
CA GLU A 75 14.46 4.15 1.89
C GLU A 75 14.89 4.59 3.29
N PRO A 76 14.56 5.80 3.75
CA PRO A 76 14.91 6.21 5.11
C PRO A 76 14.30 5.30 6.18
N ALA A 77 13.05 4.88 6.02
CA ALA A 77 12.37 4.02 7.00
C ALA A 77 13.03 2.66 7.10
N PHE A 78 13.33 2.03 5.96
CA PHE A 78 14.01 0.73 5.97
C PHE A 78 15.46 0.84 6.45
N GLY A 79 16.16 1.93 6.12
CA GLY A 79 17.50 2.17 6.60
C GLY A 79 17.56 2.31 8.12
N GLU A 80 16.63 3.05 8.70
CA GLU A 80 16.51 3.21 10.15
C GLU A 80 16.21 1.87 10.83
N PHE A 81 15.26 1.12 10.30
CA PHE A 81 14.90 -0.19 10.84
C PHE A 81 16.06 -1.17 10.77
N ALA A 82 16.76 -1.23 9.63
CA ALA A 82 17.91 -2.11 9.45
C ALA A 82 19.05 -1.78 10.43
N ALA A 83 19.27 -0.50 10.72
CA ALA A 83 20.27 -0.07 11.69
C ALA A 83 19.95 -0.53 13.11
N ARG A 84 18.65 -0.57 13.46
CA ARG A 84 18.20 -1.04 14.78
C ARG A 84 18.13 -2.56 14.88
N HIS A 85 17.98 -3.25 13.76
CA HIS A 85 17.78 -4.70 13.72
C HIS A 85 18.69 -5.36 12.69
N PRO A 86 20.02 -5.35 12.90
CA PRO A 86 20.97 -5.84 11.89
C PRO A 86 20.80 -7.33 11.57
N ASN A 87 20.28 -8.12 12.50
CA ASN A 87 20.03 -9.55 12.29
C ASN A 87 18.84 -9.83 11.37
N LEU A 88 18.01 -8.82 11.06
CA LEU A 88 16.87 -8.94 10.17
C LEU A 88 17.16 -8.36 8.78
N GLY A 89 18.41 -8.06 8.48
CA GLY A 89 18.79 -7.35 7.24
C GLY A 89 18.33 -8.04 5.96
N LYS A 90 18.34 -9.37 5.90
CA LYS A 90 17.90 -10.11 4.71
C LYS A 90 16.39 -9.94 4.47
N ALA A 91 15.58 -10.09 5.52
CA ALA A 91 14.14 -9.92 5.43
C ALA A 91 13.76 -8.48 5.06
N VAL A 92 14.43 -7.51 5.69
CA VAL A 92 14.21 -6.09 5.42
C VAL A 92 14.52 -5.77 3.96
N ARG A 93 15.64 -6.25 3.42
CA ARG A 93 16.01 -6.01 2.03
C ARG A 93 15.02 -6.64 1.05
N GLN A 94 14.48 -7.81 1.38
CA GLN A 94 13.46 -8.47 0.55
C GLN A 94 12.19 -7.63 0.48
N MET A 95 11.69 -7.15 1.62
CA MET A 95 10.52 -6.28 1.67
C MET A 95 10.76 -4.96 0.95
N GLN A 96 11.91 -4.34 1.18
CA GLN A 96 12.26 -3.08 0.55
C GLN A 96 12.29 -3.19 -0.98
N ARG A 97 12.90 -4.26 -1.51
CA ARG A 97 12.95 -4.47 -2.96
C ARG A 97 11.56 -4.67 -3.56
N TYR A 98 10.70 -5.41 -2.89
CA TYR A 98 9.33 -5.57 -3.34
C TYR A 98 8.58 -4.24 -3.35
N MET A 99 8.62 -3.49 -2.27
CA MET A 99 7.90 -2.23 -2.15
C MET A 99 8.41 -1.20 -3.15
N ALA A 100 9.72 -1.10 -3.36
CA ALA A 100 10.30 -0.16 -4.31
C ALA A 100 9.86 -0.43 -5.75
N ARG A 101 9.60 -1.69 -6.12
CA ARG A 101 9.13 -2.04 -7.46
C ARG A 101 7.65 -1.76 -7.69
N ASN A 102 6.86 -1.65 -6.61
CA ASN A 102 5.40 -1.60 -6.71
C ASN A 102 4.80 -0.26 -6.27
N ILE A 103 5.63 0.73 -6.04
CA ILE A 103 5.19 2.08 -5.71
C ILE A 103 5.16 2.97 -6.95
#